data_81f54ef6b3271409e6444d46c86441a6
#
_entry.id   81f54ef6b3271409e6444d46c86441a6
#
_cell.length_a   1.000
_cell.length_b   1.000
_cell.length_c   1.000
_cell.angle_alpha   90.00
_cell.angle_beta   90.00
_cell.angle_gamma   90.00
#
_symmetry.space_group_name_H-M   'P 1'
#
loop_
_entity.id
_entity.type
_entity.pdbx_description
1 polymer ?
#
loop_
_entity_poly.entity_id
_entity_poly.type
_entity_poly.pdbx_seq_one_letter_code
_entity_poly.pdbx_strand_id
1 'polypeptide(L)'
;MVEDITGEFFKANLMNFALGGTFNSRINLNLREDKGYTYGARSRFWGDKTSGGFTASAAVRADSTAASITEFTNELNNYAQNGVTDEELMFMRKAINQKDALKYETPNAKLGFLAQILEFDLEPNFVKERNKIVSTISKEEINALAKKHLNAKDMIYLVVGDAKTLRPELENLGMKVVDYSL
;
A
#
# COMPACT_ATOMS: atom_id res chain seq x y z
N MET A 1 -4.97 9.02 -7.49
CA MET A 1 -5.30 9.95 -6.36
C MET A 1 -4.14 10.92 -6.24
N VAL A 2 -4.41 12.21 -6.28
CA VAL A 2 -3.39 13.26 -6.13
C VAL A 2 -2.89 13.27 -4.68
N GLU A 3 -1.62 13.56 -4.47
CA GLU A 3 -1.05 13.63 -3.13
C GLU A 3 -1.69 14.78 -2.33
N ASP A 4 -2.18 14.43 -1.16
CA ASP A 4 -2.77 15.35 -0.20
C ASP A 4 -2.26 14.97 1.19
N ILE A 5 -1.53 15.89 1.79
CA ILE A 5 -0.71 15.62 3.00
C ILE A 5 -1.56 15.39 4.25
N THR A 6 -2.78 15.92 4.30
CA THR A 6 -3.70 15.78 5.44
C THR A 6 -5.08 15.25 5.04
N GLY A 7 -5.32 15.05 3.75
CA GLY A 7 -6.60 14.62 3.21
C GLY A 7 -6.71 13.13 2.92
N GLU A 8 -7.38 12.82 1.82
CA GLU A 8 -7.72 11.43 1.46
C GLU A 8 -6.49 10.58 1.14
N PHE A 9 -5.48 11.14 0.47
CA PHE A 9 -4.24 10.41 0.18
C PHE A 9 -3.52 9.96 1.46
N PHE A 10 -3.41 10.86 2.45
CA PHE A 10 -2.84 10.51 3.75
C PHE A 10 -3.63 9.40 4.44
N LYS A 11 -4.96 9.51 4.49
CA LYS A 11 -5.83 8.49 5.08
C LYS A 11 -5.76 7.14 4.34
N ALA A 12 -5.63 7.16 3.00
CA ALA A 12 -5.41 5.94 2.21
C ALA A 12 -4.07 5.26 2.54
N ASN A 13 -3.03 6.02 2.83
CA ASN A 13 -1.77 5.46 3.34
C ASN A 13 -1.91 4.86 4.75
N LEU A 14 -2.75 5.44 5.61
CA LEU A 14 -3.09 4.83 6.91
C LEU A 14 -3.83 3.50 6.71
N MET A 15 -4.81 3.47 5.82
CA MET A 15 -5.52 2.24 5.45
C MET A 15 -4.57 1.17 4.92
N ASN A 16 -3.65 1.55 4.02
CA ASN A 16 -2.68 0.62 3.44
C ASN A 16 -1.67 0.05 4.47
N PHE A 17 -1.54 0.65 5.64
CA PHE A 17 -0.58 0.23 6.67
C PHE A 17 -0.75 -1.26 7.02
N ALA A 18 -1.97 -1.71 7.27
CA ALA A 18 -2.28 -3.09 7.59
C ALA A 18 -2.26 -4.01 6.35
N LEU A 19 -2.60 -3.49 5.16
CA LEU A 19 -2.66 -4.28 3.93
C LEU A 19 -1.27 -4.69 3.42
N GLY A 20 -0.37 -3.72 3.20
CA GLY A 20 0.95 -3.98 2.61
C GLY A 20 1.99 -2.89 2.94
N GLY A 21 1.68 -1.98 3.87
CA GLY A 21 2.53 -0.85 4.22
C GLY A 21 3.65 -1.16 5.23
N THR A 22 3.67 -2.34 5.83
CA THR A 22 4.66 -2.73 6.84
C THR A 22 5.12 -4.17 6.67
N PHE A 23 6.16 -4.55 7.42
CA PHE A 23 6.65 -5.92 7.45
C PHE A 23 5.58 -6.91 7.97
N ASN A 24 4.80 -6.52 8.95
CA ASN A 24 3.72 -7.34 9.54
C ASN A 24 2.37 -7.11 8.85
N SER A 25 2.36 -6.65 7.60
CA SER A 25 1.14 -6.45 6.83
C SER A 25 0.62 -7.76 6.23
N ARG A 26 -0.69 -7.80 5.93
CA ARG A 26 -1.36 -9.01 5.44
C ARG A 26 -0.69 -9.60 4.21
N ILE A 27 -0.44 -8.79 3.17
CA ILE A 27 0.21 -9.23 1.93
C ILE A 27 1.58 -9.84 2.22
N ASN A 28 2.38 -9.22 3.10
CA ASN A 28 3.70 -9.75 3.40
C ASN A 28 3.65 -11.03 4.25
N LEU A 29 2.78 -11.09 5.23
CA LEU A 29 2.59 -12.31 6.04
C LEU A 29 2.11 -13.48 5.18
N ASN A 30 1.13 -13.26 4.30
CA ASN A 30 0.62 -14.29 3.40
C ASN A 30 1.74 -14.79 2.46
N LEU A 31 2.26 -13.92 1.59
CA LEU A 31 3.18 -14.36 0.53
C LEU A 31 4.55 -14.82 1.05
N ARG A 32 5.04 -14.19 2.12
CA ARG A 32 6.35 -14.49 2.67
C ARG A 32 6.33 -15.58 3.73
N GLU A 33 5.53 -15.41 4.80
CA GLU A 33 5.58 -16.31 5.96
C GLU A 33 4.74 -17.57 5.72
N ASP A 34 3.51 -17.43 5.22
CA ASP A 34 2.60 -18.58 5.05
C ASP A 34 2.91 -19.39 3.80
N LYS A 35 3.17 -18.72 2.66
CA LYS A 35 3.36 -19.37 1.35
C LYS A 35 4.83 -19.56 0.98
N GLY A 36 5.75 -18.76 1.50
CA GLY A 36 7.17 -18.82 1.15
C GLY A 36 7.48 -18.50 -0.31
N TYR A 37 6.63 -17.70 -0.97
CA TYR A 37 6.78 -17.35 -2.40
C TYR A 37 7.81 -16.25 -2.63
N THR A 38 8.07 -15.42 -1.61
CA THR A 38 8.90 -14.23 -1.70
C THR A 38 9.70 -13.98 -0.42
N TYR A 39 10.74 -13.16 -0.50
CA TYR A 39 11.42 -12.58 0.66
C TYR A 39 10.72 -11.33 1.19
N GLY A 40 9.78 -10.76 0.44
CA GLY A 40 8.97 -9.63 0.87
C GLY A 40 7.99 -9.18 -0.19
N ALA A 41 6.79 -8.82 0.28
CA ALA A 41 5.72 -8.24 -0.52
C ALA A 41 5.22 -6.96 0.15
N ARG A 42 4.82 -5.98 -0.65
CA ARG A 42 4.39 -4.68 -0.15
C ARG A 42 3.36 -4.04 -1.05
N SER A 43 2.59 -3.11 -0.48
CA SER A 43 1.77 -2.19 -1.25
C SER A 43 1.96 -0.75 -0.78
N ARG A 44 1.65 0.21 -1.64
CA ARG A 44 1.70 1.64 -1.34
C ARG A 44 0.78 2.44 -2.22
N PHE A 45 0.28 3.54 -1.71
CA PHE A 45 -0.17 4.65 -2.53
C PHE A 45 1.01 5.55 -2.85
N TRP A 46 1.08 6.01 -4.07
CA TRP A 46 2.04 7.00 -4.53
C TRP A 46 1.29 8.15 -5.20
N GLY A 47 1.84 9.32 -5.13
CA GLY A 47 1.22 10.51 -5.73
C GLY A 47 2.19 11.67 -5.81
N ASP A 48 1.79 12.62 -6.64
CA ASP A 48 2.32 13.96 -6.73
C ASP A 48 1.14 14.96 -6.82
N LYS A 49 1.40 16.21 -7.15
CA LYS A 49 0.36 17.25 -7.28
C LYS A 49 -0.64 17.00 -8.41
N THR A 50 -0.35 16.14 -9.36
CA THR A 50 -1.11 15.97 -10.60
C THR A 50 -1.66 14.56 -10.77
N SER A 51 -0.96 13.58 -10.26
CA SER A 51 -1.28 12.16 -10.48
C SER A 51 -0.98 11.31 -9.25
N GLY A 52 -1.47 10.09 -9.26
CA GLY A 52 -1.15 9.11 -8.25
C GLY A 52 -1.89 7.80 -8.45
N GLY A 53 -1.42 6.77 -7.77
CA GLY A 53 -1.97 5.44 -7.91
C GLY A 53 -1.67 4.54 -6.72
N PHE A 54 -2.15 3.32 -6.83
CA PHE A 54 -1.85 2.23 -5.91
C PHE A 54 -0.94 1.21 -6.60
N THR A 55 0.03 0.68 -5.88
CA THR A 55 0.91 -0.37 -6.38
C THR A 55 1.08 -1.45 -5.31
N ALA A 56 0.94 -2.71 -5.68
CA ALA A 56 1.34 -3.86 -4.89
C ALA A 56 2.43 -4.62 -5.65
N SER A 57 3.48 -5.08 -4.96
CA SER A 57 4.63 -5.69 -5.63
C SER A 57 5.34 -6.72 -4.75
N ALA A 58 5.86 -7.75 -5.39
CA ALA A 58 6.79 -8.72 -4.81
C ALA A 58 7.73 -9.26 -5.89
N ALA A 59 8.96 -9.61 -5.52
CA ALA A 59 9.81 -10.48 -6.32
C ALA A 59 9.57 -11.90 -5.82
N VAL A 60 8.99 -12.75 -6.67
CA VAL A 60 8.57 -14.10 -6.30
C VAL A 60 9.37 -15.16 -7.04
N ARG A 61 9.35 -16.39 -6.55
CA ARG A 61 9.88 -17.52 -7.32
C ARG A 61 9.10 -17.67 -8.61
N ALA A 62 9.78 -18.06 -9.71
CA ALA A 62 9.16 -18.22 -11.02
C ALA A 62 7.97 -19.19 -11.00
N ASP A 63 8.10 -20.32 -10.29
CA ASP A 63 7.07 -21.35 -10.12
C ASP A 63 5.88 -20.92 -9.25
N SER A 64 5.96 -19.79 -8.64
CA SER A 64 4.93 -19.26 -7.72
C SER A 64 4.27 -17.98 -8.25
N THR A 65 4.55 -17.59 -9.50
CA THR A 65 4.08 -16.32 -10.06
C THR A 65 2.55 -16.25 -10.14
N ALA A 66 1.91 -17.23 -10.76
CA ALA A 66 0.45 -17.28 -10.90
C ALA A 66 -0.25 -17.40 -9.54
N ALA A 67 0.30 -18.24 -8.64
CA ALA A 67 -0.20 -18.38 -7.28
C ALA A 67 -0.10 -17.06 -6.50
N SER A 68 1.01 -16.33 -6.66
CA SER A 68 1.20 -15.02 -6.00
C SER A 68 0.18 -13.97 -6.47
N ILE A 69 -0.15 -13.93 -7.76
CA ILE A 69 -1.20 -13.05 -8.28
C ILE A 69 -2.56 -13.38 -7.65
N THR A 70 -2.86 -14.67 -7.52
CA THR A 70 -4.09 -15.12 -6.84
C THR A 70 -4.12 -14.66 -5.38
N GLU A 71 -3.02 -14.83 -4.65
CA GLU A 71 -2.95 -14.37 -3.26
C GLU A 71 -3.05 -12.85 -3.13
N PHE A 72 -2.39 -12.07 -3.98
CA PHE A 72 -2.57 -10.61 -4.02
C PHE A 72 -4.04 -10.23 -4.23
N THR A 73 -4.69 -10.87 -5.21
CA THR A 73 -6.11 -10.62 -5.52
C THR A 73 -7.01 -10.97 -4.34
N ASN A 74 -6.75 -12.10 -3.69
CA ASN A 74 -7.49 -12.54 -2.52
C ASN A 74 -7.35 -11.56 -1.34
N GLU A 75 -6.12 -11.12 -1.03
CA GLU A 75 -5.87 -10.17 0.04
C GLU A 75 -6.53 -8.82 -0.22
N LEU A 76 -6.45 -8.31 -1.45
CA LEU A 76 -7.10 -7.05 -1.84
C LEU A 76 -8.63 -7.14 -1.69
N ASN A 77 -9.23 -8.22 -2.20
CA ASN A 77 -10.67 -8.42 -2.12
C ASN A 77 -11.13 -8.63 -0.67
N ASN A 78 -10.41 -9.45 0.09
CA ASN A 78 -10.71 -9.69 1.50
C ASN A 78 -10.63 -8.41 2.32
N TYR A 79 -9.59 -7.61 2.11
CA TYR A 79 -9.44 -6.34 2.82
C TYR A 79 -10.51 -5.32 2.42
N ALA A 80 -10.88 -5.23 1.14
CA ALA A 80 -11.96 -4.38 0.68
C ALA A 80 -13.33 -4.77 1.24
N GLN A 81 -13.58 -6.08 1.45
CA GLN A 81 -14.85 -6.60 1.98
C GLN A 81 -14.94 -6.51 3.50
N ASN A 82 -13.91 -6.98 4.20
CA ASN A 82 -13.92 -7.20 5.65
C ASN A 82 -13.24 -6.06 6.43
N GLY A 83 -12.42 -5.26 5.74
CA GLY A 83 -11.75 -4.11 6.33
C GLY A 83 -10.62 -4.48 7.30
N VAL A 84 -10.21 -3.47 8.07
CA VAL A 84 -9.18 -3.57 9.11
C VAL A 84 -9.75 -4.17 10.40
N THR A 85 -8.94 -4.92 11.15
CA THR A 85 -9.29 -5.36 12.50
C THR A 85 -8.97 -4.28 13.55
N ASP A 86 -9.48 -4.43 14.77
CA ASP A 86 -9.21 -3.48 15.86
C ASP A 86 -7.74 -3.57 16.31
N GLU A 87 -7.15 -4.76 16.26
CA GLU A 87 -5.74 -5.00 16.55
C GLU A 87 -4.84 -4.32 15.52
N GLU A 88 -5.16 -4.43 14.23
CA GLU A 88 -4.43 -3.78 13.15
C GLU A 88 -4.51 -2.25 13.26
N LEU A 89 -5.68 -1.72 13.57
CA LEU A 89 -5.88 -0.28 13.79
C LEU A 89 -5.07 0.24 14.98
N MET A 90 -5.08 -0.47 16.11
CA MET A 90 -4.28 -0.14 17.28
C MET A 90 -2.78 -0.22 16.98
N PHE A 91 -2.35 -1.27 16.27
CA PHE A 91 -0.94 -1.42 15.85
C PHE A 91 -0.49 -0.27 14.95
N MET A 92 -1.29 0.10 13.95
CA MET A 92 -1.03 1.23 13.06
C MET A 92 -0.82 2.53 13.86
N ARG A 93 -1.75 2.87 14.74
CA ARG A 93 -1.66 4.08 15.57
C ARG A 93 -0.40 4.11 16.42
N LYS A 94 -0.08 3.00 17.08
CA LYS A 94 1.12 2.87 17.92
C LYS A 94 2.39 3.03 17.10
N ALA A 95 2.48 2.34 15.97
CA ALA A 95 3.68 2.36 15.12
C ALA A 95 3.95 3.73 14.51
N ILE A 96 2.90 4.44 14.06
CA ILE A 96 3.05 5.79 13.47
C ILE A 96 3.48 6.80 14.53
N ASN A 97 2.84 6.80 15.70
CA ASN A 97 3.19 7.70 16.79
C ASN A 97 4.63 7.50 17.29
N GLN A 98 5.12 6.26 17.32
CA GLN A 98 6.52 5.97 17.69
C GLN A 98 7.53 6.49 16.66
N LYS A 99 7.21 6.42 15.38
CA LYS A 99 8.10 6.92 14.31
C LYS A 99 8.20 8.44 14.28
N ASP A 100 7.14 9.16 14.64
CA ASP A 100 7.12 10.62 14.60
C ASP A 100 8.12 11.26 15.58
N ALA A 101 8.42 10.61 16.69
CA ALA A 101 9.39 11.11 17.68
C ALA A 101 10.83 11.26 17.12
N LEU A 102 11.21 10.40 16.14
CA LEU A 102 12.56 10.36 15.55
C LEU A 102 12.65 11.04 14.17
N LYS A 103 11.51 11.44 13.60
CA LYS A 103 11.41 11.81 12.19
C LYS A 103 12.14 13.12 11.81
N TYR A 104 12.41 13.99 12.78
CA TYR A 104 12.95 15.34 12.52
C TYR A 104 14.32 15.58 13.18
N GLU A 105 15.05 14.53 13.53
CA GLU A 105 16.33 14.68 14.26
C GLU A 105 17.50 15.09 13.36
N THR A 106 17.53 14.61 12.12
CA THR A 106 18.65 14.89 11.20
C THR A 106 18.44 16.17 10.40
N PRO A 107 19.52 16.86 9.98
CA PRO A 107 19.44 18.04 9.10
C PRO A 107 18.66 17.76 7.80
N ASN A 108 18.89 16.60 7.16
CA ASN A 108 18.19 16.23 5.94
C ASN A 108 16.68 16.01 6.18
N ALA A 109 16.31 15.43 7.31
CA ALA A 109 14.90 15.28 7.67
C ALA A 109 14.21 16.64 7.90
N LYS A 110 14.91 17.59 8.53
CA LYS A 110 14.43 18.98 8.69
C LYS A 110 14.29 19.69 7.36
N LEU A 111 15.27 19.53 6.45
CA LEU A 111 15.19 20.09 5.11
C LEU A 111 14.00 19.52 4.33
N GLY A 112 13.80 18.19 4.36
CA GLY A 112 12.64 17.54 3.74
C GLY A 112 11.30 18.04 4.30
N PHE A 113 11.23 18.28 5.59
CA PHE A 113 10.05 18.89 6.23
C PHE A 113 9.75 20.29 5.71
N LEU A 114 10.76 21.14 5.62
CA LEU A 114 10.60 22.51 5.08
C LEU A 114 10.24 22.49 3.60
N ALA A 115 10.87 21.59 2.81
CA ALA A 115 10.54 21.43 1.41
C ALA A 115 9.07 21.01 1.21
N GLN A 116 8.56 20.09 2.04
CA GLN A 116 7.17 19.66 2.00
C GLN A 116 6.20 20.82 2.30
N ILE A 117 6.51 21.68 3.28
CA ILE A 117 5.72 22.87 3.57
C ILE A 117 5.63 23.78 2.33
N LEU A 118 6.76 24.06 1.70
CA LEU A 118 6.82 24.93 0.53
C LEU A 118 6.15 24.29 -0.70
N GLU A 119 6.35 23.00 -0.90
CA GLU A 119 5.81 22.28 -2.06
C GLU A 119 4.29 22.22 -2.04
N PHE A 120 3.70 21.94 -0.86
CA PHE A 120 2.26 21.71 -0.72
C PHE A 120 1.52 22.88 -0.08
N ASP A 121 2.21 24.04 0.12
CA ASP A 121 1.64 25.23 0.77
C ASP A 121 0.97 24.92 2.12
N LEU A 122 1.70 24.18 2.97
CA LEU A 122 1.18 23.69 4.23
C LEU A 122 1.37 24.68 5.36
N GLU A 123 0.40 24.72 6.27
CA GLU A 123 0.60 25.40 7.56
C GLU A 123 1.71 24.69 8.38
N PRO A 124 2.56 25.45 9.11
CA PRO A 124 3.66 24.85 9.88
C PRO A 124 3.22 23.81 10.93
N ASN A 125 1.96 23.82 11.30
CA ASN A 125 1.37 22.89 12.27
C ASN A 125 0.71 21.65 11.64
N PHE A 126 0.84 21.41 10.32
CA PHE A 126 0.20 20.29 9.63
C PHE A 126 0.52 18.91 10.25
N VAL A 127 1.68 18.78 10.93
CA VAL A 127 2.02 17.55 11.67
C VAL A 127 1.03 17.28 12.81
N LYS A 128 0.58 18.34 13.51
CA LYS A 128 -0.43 18.19 14.58
C LYS A 128 -1.77 17.71 13.99
N GLU A 129 -2.12 18.21 12.82
CA GLU A 129 -3.32 17.77 12.10
C GLU A 129 -3.21 16.29 11.69
N ARG A 130 -2.08 15.88 11.10
CA ARG A 130 -1.82 14.47 10.79
C ARG A 130 -1.90 13.57 12.02
N ASN A 131 -1.28 13.98 13.13
CA ASN A 131 -1.32 13.22 14.38
C ASN A 131 -2.74 13.10 14.94
N LYS A 132 -3.55 14.17 14.79
CA LYS A 132 -4.97 14.13 15.12
C LYS A 132 -5.70 13.12 14.23
N ILE A 133 -5.50 13.14 12.92
CA ILE A 133 -6.09 12.15 11.99
C ILE A 133 -5.70 10.73 12.41
N VAL A 134 -4.41 10.44 12.64
CA VAL A 134 -3.95 9.12 13.08
C VAL A 134 -4.65 8.65 14.35
N SER A 135 -4.84 9.55 15.33
CA SER A 135 -5.46 9.20 16.61
C SER A 135 -6.99 9.04 16.53
N THR A 136 -7.65 9.74 15.60
CA THR A 136 -9.11 9.80 15.53
C THR A 136 -9.73 9.01 14.38
N ILE A 137 -8.96 8.67 13.31
CA ILE A 137 -9.50 7.93 12.16
C ILE A 137 -10.20 6.66 12.62
N SER A 138 -11.44 6.48 12.23
CA SER A 138 -12.22 5.34 12.66
C SER A 138 -11.99 4.11 11.77
N LYS A 139 -12.40 2.96 12.26
CA LYS A 139 -12.40 1.70 11.52
C LYS A 139 -13.31 1.80 10.29
N GLU A 140 -14.45 2.45 10.43
CA GLU A 140 -15.43 2.68 9.38
C GLU A 140 -14.86 3.55 8.26
N GLU A 141 -14.12 4.61 8.61
CA GLU A 141 -13.43 5.45 7.62
C GLU A 141 -12.38 4.66 6.84
N ILE A 142 -11.54 3.86 7.52
CA ILE A 142 -10.55 3.00 6.89
C ILE A 142 -11.22 1.98 5.96
N ASN A 143 -12.29 1.35 6.40
CA ASN A 143 -13.03 0.37 5.61
C ASN A 143 -13.70 1.00 4.38
N ALA A 144 -14.20 2.22 4.52
CA ALA A 144 -14.76 2.97 3.38
C ALA A 144 -13.68 3.29 2.33
N LEU A 145 -12.48 3.67 2.77
CA LEU A 145 -11.33 3.89 1.86
C LEU A 145 -10.89 2.60 1.17
N ALA A 146 -10.86 1.47 1.89
CA ALA A 146 -10.53 0.18 1.30
C ALA A 146 -11.53 -0.20 0.17
N LYS A 147 -12.83 -0.07 0.43
CA LYS A 147 -13.86 -0.30 -0.60
C LYS A 147 -13.76 0.65 -1.80
N LYS A 148 -13.38 1.89 -1.56
CA LYS A 148 -13.27 2.92 -2.61
C LYS A 148 -12.05 2.69 -3.52
N HIS A 149 -10.91 2.30 -2.95
CA HIS A 149 -9.63 2.33 -3.66
C HIS A 149 -9.05 0.95 -4.01
N LEU A 150 -9.56 -0.13 -3.42
CA LEU A 150 -9.03 -1.48 -3.67
C LEU A 150 -10.04 -2.28 -4.51
N ASN A 151 -9.98 -2.10 -5.82
CA ASN A 151 -10.74 -2.92 -6.76
C ASN A 151 -9.78 -3.78 -7.58
N ALA A 152 -9.56 -5.03 -7.16
CA ALA A 152 -8.64 -5.94 -7.83
C ALA A 152 -9.00 -6.22 -9.30
N LYS A 153 -10.28 -6.08 -9.68
CA LYS A 153 -10.74 -6.33 -11.06
C LYS A 153 -10.28 -5.24 -12.04
N ASP A 154 -10.04 -4.03 -11.55
CA ASP A 154 -9.62 -2.88 -12.37
C ASP A 154 -8.10 -2.69 -12.37
N MET A 155 -7.35 -3.58 -11.71
CA MET A 155 -5.90 -3.49 -11.64
C MET A 155 -5.22 -4.08 -12.86
N ILE A 156 -4.11 -3.44 -13.26
CA ILE A 156 -3.20 -3.95 -14.28
C ILE A 156 -2.12 -4.76 -13.56
N TYR A 157 -1.90 -5.98 -14.04
CA TYR A 157 -0.84 -6.87 -13.55
C TYR A 157 0.35 -6.82 -14.49
N LEU A 158 1.48 -6.29 -14.01
CA LEU A 158 2.75 -6.31 -14.74
C LEU A 158 3.59 -7.48 -14.21
N VAL A 159 3.91 -8.42 -15.08
CA VAL A 159 4.73 -9.59 -14.75
C VAL A 159 6.02 -9.55 -15.56
N VAL A 160 7.15 -9.71 -14.88
CA VAL A 160 8.47 -9.80 -15.50
C VAL A 160 9.05 -11.18 -15.25
N GLY A 161 9.29 -11.95 -16.32
CA GLY A 161 9.80 -13.32 -16.24
C GLY A 161 9.84 -14.01 -17.58
N ASP A 162 10.02 -15.34 -17.59
CA ASP A 162 9.99 -16.12 -18.82
C ASP A 162 8.57 -16.23 -19.36
N ALA A 163 8.29 -15.49 -20.44
CA ALA A 163 6.97 -15.45 -21.05
C ALA A 163 6.49 -16.83 -21.56
N LYS A 164 7.40 -17.72 -21.99
CA LYS A 164 7.03 -19.06 -22.47
C LYS A 164 6.41 -19.90 -21.37
N THR A 165 6.91 -19.80 -20.16
CA THR A 165 6.43 -20.54 -19.00
C THR A 165 5.22 -19.84 -18.35
N LEU A 166 5.29 -18.53 -18.18
CA LEU A 166 4.30 -17.78 -17.40
C LEU A 166 3.00 -17.52 -18.16
N ARG A 167 3.04 -17.30 -19.48
CA ARG A 167 1.83 -16.99 -20.26
C ARG A 167 0.72 -18.02 -20.09
N PRO A 168 0.96 -19.34 -20.27
CA PRO A 168 -0.11 -20.34 -20.10
C PRO A 168 -0.69 -20.34 -18.67
N GLU A 169 0.15 -20.13 -17.66
CA GLU A 169 -0.29 -20.09 -16.26
C GLU A 169 -1.20 -18.89 -15.99
N LEU A 170 -0.86 -17.71 -16.55
CA LEU A 170 -1.64 -16.47 -16.40
C LEU A 170 -2.96 -16.55 -17.19
N GLU A 171 -2.95 -17.12 -18.38
CA GLU A 171 -4.16 -17.35 -19.18
C GLU A 171 -5.12 -18.33 -18.48
N ASN A 172 -4.60 -19.33 -17.78
CA ASN A 172 -5.41 -20.24 -16.95
C ASN A 172 -6.09 -19.56 -15.77
N LEU A 173 -5.60 -18.40 -15.32
CA LEU A 173 -6.29 -17.54 -14.35
C LEU A 173 -7.42 -16.71 -14.98
N GLY A 174 -7.69 -16.86 -16.27
CA GLY A 174 -8.68 -16.07 -17.01
C GLY A 174 -8.19 -14.65 -17.37
N MET A 175 -6.89 -14.41 -17.29
CA MET A 175 -6.31 -13.09 -17.60
C MET A 175 -6.05 -12.95 -19.11
N LYS A 176 -6.33 -11.77 -19.65
CA LYS A 176 -5.86 -11.40 -20.98
C LYS A 176 -4.39 -11.01 -20.91
N VAL A 177 -3.51 -11.87 -21.39
CA VAL A 177 -2.06 -11.62 -21.40
C VAL A 177 -1.66 -10.93 -22.70
N VAL A 178 -0.96 -9.78 -22.58
CA VAL A 178 -0.38 -9.05 -23.70
C VAL A 178 1.11 -8.82 -23.45
N ASP A 179 1.91 -8.89 -24.51
CA ASP A 179 3.33 -8.56 -24.40
C ASP A 179 3.49 -7.05 -24.31
N TYR A 180 4.34 -6.61 -23.41
CA TYR A 180 4.75 -5.21 -23.30
C TYR A 180 6.22 -5.11 -23.72
N SER A 181 6.46 -4.43 -24.84
CA SER A 181 7.81 -4.06 -25.29
C SER A 181 8.07 -2.59 -24.93
N LEU A 182 9.22 -2.33 -24.31
CA LEU A 182 9.73 -0.99 -24.07
C LEU A 182 10.24 -0.40 -25.38
#